data_71e46721f74420fe453dc7f59f7675c1
#
_entry.id   71e46721f74420fe453dc7f59f7675c1
#
_cell.length_a   1.000
_cell.length_b   1.000
_cell.length_c   1.000
_cell.angle_alpha   90.00
_cell.angle_beta   90.00
_cell.angle_gamma   90.00
#
_symmetry.space_group_name_H-M   'P 1'
#
loop_
_entity.id
_entity.type
_entity.pdbx_description
1 polymer ?
#
loop_
_entity_poly.entity_id
_entity_poly.type
_entity_poly.pdbx_seq_one_letter_code
_entity_poly.pdbx_strand_id
1 'polypeptide(L)'
;MLKSFKTEISPTAEQKNKIDRTIGTCRFVYNFYLAHNREIYEQESRFVSGYDFSIWLNNNYIPNNPEFAWIKEVSSKSVKQSIMNAQKAFKNFFDKKASFPKWKKKSNSDVKMYFVRNNKTDCKCMRHKINIPTMGWIRLKEKGYIPTSKGGYIIKSGTVSCKAGRYYVSVLIEMPENEKHILNNLGMGIDLGVKDFAVCSNGKVYKNINKSSHIRKLEKKLKREHRRLSRKYESLKKSKNNLKGEAARQNIRKQKLKVQKLYHRLDCIRTDYLNKAVSELVKTKPKWITLEDLNVRGMMKNRHLSKAVAQQKFFEFRTKLTAKCKEYGIELRLVDRFYPSSKLCYKCGCVKSDLKLSDRTYVCSECSYIADRDFNASLNLRDCLTYQIA
;
A
#
# COMPACT_ATOMS: atom_id res chain seq x y z
N MET A 1 -16.73 -13.96 -3.92
CA MET A 1 -15.94 -12.70 -3.85
C MET A 1 -14.46 -13.01 -3.53
N LEU A 2 -13.49 -12.34 -4.19
CA LEU A 2 -12.06 -12.51 -3.86
C LEU A 2 -11.62 -11.50 -2.79
N LYS A 3 -11.02 -11.99 -1.70
CA LYS A 3 -10.54 -11.16 -0.57
C LYS A 3 -9.08 -11.45 -0.24
N SER A 4 -8.30 -10.40 0.02
CA SER A 4 -6.89 -10.52 0.37
C SER A 4 -6.68 -10.37 1.88
N PHE A 5 -5.90 -11.29 2.47
CA PHE A 5 -5.51 -11.26 3.87
C PHE A 5 -3.99 -11.19 3.97
N LYS A 6 -3.47 -10.24 4.76
CA LYS A 6 -2.03 -10.05 4.95
C LYS A 6 -1.68 -10.05 6.42
N THR A 7 -0.77 -10.96 6.83
CA THR A 7 -0.27 -11.03 8.21
C THR A 7 1.23 -11.29 8.27
N GLU A 8 1.83 -11.04 9.44
CA GLU A 8 3.24 -11.35 9.71
C GLU A 8 3.42 -12.85 9.95
N ILE A 9 4.52 -13.40 9.42
CA ILE A 9 4.90 -14.81 9.60
C ILE A 9 6.25 -14.91 10.31
N SER A 10 6.49 -16.06 10.97
CA SER A 10 7.74 -16.38 11.65
C SER A 10 8.41 -17.57 10.98
N PRO A 11 9.11 -17.38 9.86
CA PRO A 11 9.86 -18.44 9.21
C PRO A 11 11.11 -18.83 10.01
N THR A 12 11.53 -20.10 9.92
CA THR A 12 12.80 -20.61 10.43
C THR A 12 13.99 -19.96 9.70
N ALA A 13 15.22 -20.20 10.16
CA ALA A 13 16.42 -19.68 9.50
C ALA A 13 16.55 -20.23 8.06
N GLU A 14 16.29 -21.53 7.86
CA GLU A 14 16.29 -22.16 6.55
C GLU A 14 15.23 -21.57 5.62
N GLN A 15 13.99 -21.44 6.12
CA GLN A 15 12.89 -20.83 5.37
C GLN A 15 13.18 -19.37 4.98
N LYS A 16 13.79 -18.58 5.88
CA LYS A 16 14.23 -17.22 5.56
C LYS A 16 15.21 -17.21 4.41
N ASN A 17 16.20 -18.10 4.45
CA ASN A 17 17.19 -18.21 3.39
C ASN A 17 16.53 -18.54 2.04
N LYS A 18 15.65 -19.54 2.00
CA LYS A 18 14.87 -19.91 0.80
C LYS A 18 14.02 -18.75 0.27
N ILE A 19 13.32 -18.01 1.16
CA ILE A 19 12.53 -16.83 0.79
C ILE A 19 13.42 -15.74 0.20
N ASP A 20 14.54 -15.42 0.87
CA ASP A 20 15.45 -14.36 0.45
C ASP A 20 16.15 -14.71 -0.88
N ARG A 21 16.52 -15.97 -1.09
CA ARG A 21 17.04 -16.48 -2.38
C ARG A 21 15.99 -16.34 -3.46
N THR A 22 14.76 -16.81 -3.24
CA THR A 22 13.66 -16.71 -4.21
C THR A 22 13.38 -15.26 -4.59
N ILE A 23 13.30 -14.34 -3.60
CA ILE A 23 13.13 -12.89 -3.86
C ILE A 23 14.32 -12.33 -4.65
N GLY A 24 15.53 -12.80 -4.35
CA GLY A 24 16.75 -12.44 -5.08
C GLY A 24 16.68 -12.83 -6.55
N THR A 25 16.35 -14.09 -6.81
CA THR A 25 16.16 -14.65 -8.17
C THR A 25 15.06 -13.92 -8.93
N CYS A 26 13.89 -13.71 -8.30
CA CYS A 26 12.78 -12.95 -8.91
C CYS A 26 13.21 -11.53 -9.31
N ARG A 27 14.02 -10.85 -8.46
CA ARG A 27 14.55 -9.52 -8.79
C ARG A 27 15.52 -9.56 -9.97
N PHE A 28 16.41 -10.53 -10.00
CA PHE A 28 17.35 -10.73 -11.11
C PHE A 28 16.59 -10.95 -12.41
N VAL A 29 15.67 -11.91 -12.46
CA VAL A 29 14.91 -12.24 -13.66
C VAL A 29 14.01 -11.09 -14.13
N TYR A 30 13.42 -10.33 -13.19
CA TYR A 30 12.70 -9.10 -13.55
C TYR A 30 13.61 -8.11 -14.29
N ASN A 31 14.78 -7.87 -13.76
CA ASN A 31 15.75 -6.95 -14.37
C ASN A 31 16.30 -7.52 -15.69
N PHE A 32 16.56 -8.81 -15.74
CA PHE A 32 17.05 -9.48 -16.94
C PHE A 32 16.04 -9.36 -18.10
N TYR A 33 14.75 -9.55 -17.82
CA TYR A 33 13.71 -9.30 -18.81
C TYR A 33 13.69 -7.85 -19.30
N LEU A 34 13.91 -6.87 -18.41
CA LEU A 34 13.99 -5.47 -18.84
C LEU A 34 15.20 -5.22 -19.74
N ALA A 35 16.38 -5.79 -19.41
CA ALA A 35 17.60 -5.64 -20.20
C ALA A 35 17.42 -6.25 -21.59
N HIS A 36 16.94 -7.50 -21.63
CA HIS A 36 16.75 -8.26 -22.86
C HIS A 36 15.75 -7.56 -23.81
N ASN A 37 14.63 -7.07 -23.31
CA ASN A 37 13.70 -6.34 -24.17
C ASN A 37 14.23 -4.99 -24.63
N ARG A 38 15.06 -4.33 -23.83
CA ARG A 38 15.70 -3.10 -24.26
C ARG A 38 16.68 -3.36 -25.41
N GLU A 39 17.50 -4.38 -25.30
CA GLU A 39 18.48 -4.78 -26.30
C GLU A 39 17.81 -5.17 -27.62
N ILE A 40 16.80 -6.05 -27.58
CA ILE A 40 16.05 -6.48 -28.78
C ILE A 40 15.30 -5.30 -29.41
N TYR A 41 14.74 -4.40 -28.60
CA TYR A 41 14.05 -3.25 -29.15
C TYR A 41 14.99 -2.26 -29.83
N GLU A 42 16.21 -2.07 -29.29
CA GLU A 42 17.25 -1.23 -29.91
C GLU A 42 17.78 -1.85 -31.23
N GLN A 43 17.84 -3.19 -31.34
CA GLN A 43 18.35 -3.90 -32.52
C GLN A 43 17.29 -4.20 -33.57
N GLU A 44 16.11 -4.65 -33.17
CA GLU A 44 15.09 -5.23 -34.04
C GLU A 44 13.75 -4.45 -34.01
N SER A 45 13.62 -3.38 -33.22
CA SER A 45 12.37 -2.66 -32.97
C SER A 45 11.21 -3.58 -32.54
N ARG A 46 11.53 -4.74 -31.95
CA ARG A 46 10.59 -5.80 -31.55
C ARG A 46 10.49 -5.90 -30.04
N PHE A 47 9.32 -6.20 -29.52
CA PHE A 47 9.08 -6.48 -28.10
C PHE A 47 8.84 -7.97 -27.86
N VAL A 48 9.60 -8.57 -26.95
CA VAL A 48 9.47 -9.99 -26.57
C VAL A 48 8.45 -10.13 -25.44
N SER A 49 7.43 -10.97 -25.62
CA SER A 49 6.45 -11.23 -24.58
C SER A 49 7.09 -11.93 -23.37
N GLY A 50 6.47 -11.81 -22.20
CA GLY A 50 6.95 -12.51 -21.01
C GLY A 50 6.83 -14.05 -21.12
N TYR A 51 5.93 -14.51 -21.95
CA TYR A 51 5.78 -15.94 -22.24
C TYR A 51 6.96 -16.45 -23.09
N ASP A 52 7.24 -15.79 -24.21
CA ASP A 52 8.34 -16.16 -25.11
C ASP A 52 9.70 -16.04 -24.42
N PHE A 53 9.90 -14.96 -23.65
CA PHE A 53 11.09 -14.82 -22.82
C PHE A 53 11.24 -15.97 -21.80
N SER A 54 10.13 -16.42 -21.19
CA SER A 54 10.17 -17.54 -20.24
C SER A 54 10.56 -18.85 -20.91
N ILE A 55 10.09 -19.09 -22.15
CA ILE A 55 10.46 -20.25 -22.96
C ILE A 55 11.95 -20.15 -23.31
N TRP A 56 12.38 -19.04 -23.88
CA TRP A 56 13.78 -18.81 -24.25
C TRP A 56 14.73 -18.95 -23.05
N LEU A 57 14.37 -18.36 -21.91
CA LEU A 57 15.17 -18.43 -20.69
C LEU A 57 15.42 -19.87 -20.22
N ASN A 58 14.36 -20.72 -20.24
CA ASN A 58 14.43 -22.07 -19.69
C ASN A 58 15.01 -23.09 -20.68
N ASN A 59 14.74 -22.93 -21.97
CA ASN A 59 15.06 -23.93 -23.00
C ASN A 59 16.35 -23.61 -23.79
N ASN A 60 16.72 -22.30 -23.85
CA ASN A 60 17.89 -21.86 -24.60
C ASN A 60 18.95 -21.23 -23.69
N TYR A 61 18.59 -20.17 -22.96
CA TYR A 61 19.58 -19.38 -22.23
C TYR A 61 20.25 -20.16 -21.08
N ILE A 62 19.48 -20.73 -20.16
CA ILE A 62 20.03 -21.44 -19.00
C ILE A 62 20.80 -22.70 -19.42
N PRO A 63 20.36 -23.55 -20.37
CA PRO A 63 21.13 -24.69 -20.82
C PRO A 63 22.50 -24.32 -21.41
N ASN A 64 22.56 -23.21 -22.16
CA ASN A 64 23.80 -22.72 -22.77
C ASN A 64 24.68 -21.88 -21.84
N ASN A 65 24.19 -21.54 -20.64
CA ASN A 65 24.90 -20.73 -19.64
C ASN A 65 24.75 -21.36 -18.23
N PRO A 66 25.52 -22.42 -17.93
CA PRO A 66 25.40 -23.20 -16.69
C PRO A 66 25.53 -22.36 -15.41
N GLU A 67 26.27 -21.23 -15.44
CA GLU A 67 26.41 -20.29 -14.34
C GLU A 67 25.07 -19.68 -13.88
N PHE A 68 24.01 -19.75 -14.70
CA PHE A 68 22.65 -19.31 -14.35
C PHE A 68 21.73 -20.44 -13.89
N ALA A 69 22.22 -21.67 -13.74
CA ALA A 69 21.42 -22.83 -13.30
C ALA A 69 20.73 -22.61 -11.95
N TRP A 70 21.29 -21.75 -11.08
CA TRP A 70 20.69 -21.35 -9.80
C TRP A 70 19.29 -20.72 -9.92
N ILE A 71 18.91 -20.21 -11.11
CA ILE A 71 17.55 -19.71 -11.36
C ILE A 71 16.51 -20.84 -11.21
N LYS A 72 16.88 -22.08 -11.56
CA LYS A 72 16.00 -23.26 -11.43
C LYS A 72 15.90 -23.82 -10.01
N GLU A 73 16.75 -23.39 -9.07
CA GLU A 73 16.70 -23.82 -7.65
C GLU A 73 15.51 -23.24 -6.87
N VAL A 74 14.81 -22.26 -7.41
CA VAL A 74 13.64 -21.63 -6.78
C VAL A 74 12.37 -21.97 -7.54
N SER A 75 11.21 -21.65 -6.93
CA SER A 75 9.91 -21.93 -7.53
C SER A 75 9.76 -21.29 -8.93
N SER A 76 9.57 -22.12 -9.94
CA SER A 76 9.32 -21.69 -11.34
C SER A 76 8.11 -20.75 -11.45
N LYS A 77 7.08 -20.94 -10.61
CA LYS A 77 5.91 -20.07 -10.54
C LYS A 77 6.26 -18.65 -10.08
N SER A 78 7.19 -18.54 -9.10
CA SER A 78 7.69 -17.24 -8.64
C SER A 78 8.49 -16.53 -9.73
N VAL A 79 9.34 -17.27 -10.45
CA VAL A 79 10.15 -16.75 -11.56
C VAL A 79 9.24 -16.26 -12.69
N LYS A 80 8.31 -17.12 -13.16
CA LYS A 80 7.35 -16.76 -14.22
C LYS A 80 6.53 -15.53 -13.85
N GLN A 81 6.03 -15.45 -12.59
CA GLN A 81 5.27 -14.28 -12.14
C GLN A 81 6.12 -12.99 -12.14
N SER A 82 7.42 -13.11 -11.87
CA SER A 82 8.32 -11.95 -11.92
C SER A 82 8.50 -11.42 -13.34
N ILE A 83 8.61 -12.31 -14.32
CA ILE A 83 8.64 -11.97 -15.76
C ILE A 83 7.33 -11.27 -16.16
N MET A 84 6.18 -11.86 -15.79
CA MET A 84 4.86 -11.27 -16.09
C MET A 84 4.65 -9.90 -15.45
N ASN A 85 5.21 -9.68 -14.24
CA ASN A 85 5.19 -8.36 -13.59
C ASN A 85 6.04 -7.33 -14.35
N ALA A 86 7.16 -7.75 -14.94
CA ALA A 86 8.00 -6.88 -15.76
C ALA A 86 7.30 -6.55 -17.10
N GLN A 87 6.70 -7.53 -17.75
CA GLN A 87 5.86 -7.30 -18.94
C GLN A 87 4.71 -6.33 -18.66
N LYS A 88 4.01 -6.52 -17.54
CA LYS A 88 2.93 -5.60 -17.13
C LYS A 88 3.44 -4.16 -16.91
N ALA A 89 4.66 -4.01 -16.42
CA ALA A 89 5.26 -2.69 -16.25
C ALA A 89 5.51 -2.01 -17.61
N PHE A 90 5.98 -2.74 -18.63
CA PHE A 90 6.07 -2.24 -20.00
C PHE A 90 4.69 -1.91 -20.59
N LYS A 91 3.70 -2.82 -20.43
CA LYS A 91 2.34 -2.55 -20.90
C LYS A 91 1.78 -1.25 -20.31
N ASN A 92 1.95 -1.03 -19.01
CA ASN A 92 1.53 0.23 -18.37
C ASN A 92 2.27 1.46 -18.90
N PHE A 93 3.52 1.30 -19.34
CA PHE A 93 4.27 2.37 -20.01
C PHE A 93 3.72 2.67 -21.40
N PHE A 94 3.52 1.65 -22.24
CA PHE A 94 2.92 1.80 -23.57
C PHE A 94 1.50 2.36 -23.51
N ASP A 95 0.70 1.93 -22.54
CA ASP A 95 -0.64 2.47 -22.26
C ASP A 95 -0.60 3.90 -21.64
N LYS A 96 0.58 4.55 -21.53
CA LYS A 96 0.79 5.89 -20.90
C LYS A 96 0.30 6.01 -19.46
N LYS A 97 0.09 4.87 -18.77
CA LYS A 97 -0.35 4.80 -17.36
C LYS A 97 0.80 4.96 -16.37
N ALA A 98 2.04 4.72 -16.79
CA ALA A 98 3.24 4.78 -15.96
C ALA A 98 4.46 5.23 -16.75
N SER A 99 5.50 5.70 -16.04
CA SER A 99 6.81 5.96 -16.63
C SER A 99 7.51 4.65 -17.02
N PHE A 100 8.59 4.75 -17.81
CA PHE A 100 9.42 3.61 -18.21
C PHE A 100 9.80 2.71 -17.02
N PRO A 101 9.77 1.37 -17.17
CA PRO A 101 10.04 0.44 -16.08
C PRO A 101 11.42 0.63 -15.45
N LYS A 102 11.46 0.75 -14.12
CA LYS A 102 12.70 0.95 -13.38
C LYS A 102 13.29 -0.37 -12.88
N TRP A 103 14.62 -0.45 -12.90
CA TRP A 103 15.38 -1.56 -12.31
C TRP A 103 15.03 -1.77 -10.84
N LYS A 104 14.82 -3.02 -10.46
CA LYS A 104 14.58 -3.42 -9.06
C LYS A 104 15.90 -3.53 -8.31
N LYS A 105 16.07 -2.76 -7.24
CA LYS A 105 17.27 -2.77 -6.38
C LYS A 105 16.99 -3.55 -5.09
N LYS A 106 18.03 -4.19 -4.53
CA LYS A 106 17.93 -4.90 -3.23
C LYS A 106 17.50 -3.98 -2.08
N SER A 107 17.82 -2.70 -2.19
CA SER A 107 17.44 -1.67 -1.21
C SER A 107 15.95 -1.29 -1.23
N ASN A 108 15.29 -1.45 -2.38
CA ASN A 108 13.88 -1.12 -2.61
C ASN A 108 13.11 -2.43 -2.77
N SER A 109 12.77 -3.07 -1.68
CA SER A 109 12.22 -4.44 -1.63
C SER A 109 10.76 -4.53 -2.06
N ASP A 110 10.45 -4.17 -3.31
CA ASP A 110 9.11 -4.33 -3.89
C ASP A 110 8.89 -5.73 -4.49
N VAL A 111 9.98 -6.50 -4.67
CA VAL A 111 9.90 -7.84 -5.22
C VAL A 111 9.44 -8.82 -4.14
N LYS A 112 8.51 -9.68 -4.50
CA LYS A 112 7.87 -10.65 -3.60
C LYS A 112 8.04 -12.05 -4.19
N MET A 113 8.12 -13.05 -3.33
CA MET A 113 7.96 -14.43 -3.71
C MET A 113 6.47 -14.71 -3.94
N TYR A 114 6.10 -15.11 -5.15
CA TYR A 114 4.73 -15.50 -5.49
C TYR A 114 4.54 -17.01 -5.33
N PHE A 115 3.36 -17.41 -4.91
CA PHE A 115 2.93 -18.80 -4.93
C PHE A 115 1.46 -18.91 -5.34
N VAL A 116 1.11 -20.03 -5.91
CA VAL A 116 -0.24 -20.31 -6.39
C VAL A 116 -0.62 -21.75 -6.04
N ARG A 117 -1.89 -21.97 -5.75
CA ARG A 117 -2.45 -23.33 -5.67
C ARG A 117 -2.47 -23.93 -7.08
N ASN A 118 -2.04 -25.19 -7.17
CA ASN A 118 -2.23 -26.01 -8.38
C ASN A 118 -2.61 -27.41 -7.95
N ASN A 119 -2.92 -28.29 -8.91
CA ASN A 119 -3.36 -29.67 -8.64
C ASN A 119 -2.35 -30.50 -7.83
N LYS A 120 -1.06 -30.11 -7.84
CA LYS A 120 0.03 -30.82 -7.10
C LYS A 120 0.44 -30.14 -5.80
N THR A 121 0.11 -28.84 -5.62
CA THR A 121 0.55 -28.08 -4.45
C THR A 121 -0.64 -27.39 -3.79
N ASP A 122 -1.00 -27.88 -2.64
CA ASP A 122 -2.12 -27.34 -1.87
C ASP A 122 -1.62 -26.29 -0.86
N CYS A 123 -2.25 -25.12 -0.89
CA CYS A 123 -1.98 -24.06 0.06
C CYS A 123 -3.00 -24.16 1.20
N LYS A 124 -2.63 -24.82 2.30
CA LYS A 124 -3.51 -24.98 3.46
C LYS A 124 -3.23 -23.94 4.53
N CYS A 125 -4.27 -23.41 5.14
CA CYS A 125 -4.16 -22.55 6.30
C CYS A 125 -4.83 -23.18 7.53
N MET A 126 -4.11 -23.17 8.63
CA MET A 126 -4.62 -23.52 9.96
C MET A 126 -4.58 -22.26 10.85
N ARG A 127 -5.23 -22.33 12.02
CA ARG A 127 -5.29 -21.20 12.94
C ARG A 127 -3.93 -20.56 13.28
N HIS A 128 -2.84 -21.35 13.32
CA HIS A 128 -1.51 -20.92 13.76
C HIS A 128 -0.43 -20.97 12.68
N LYS A 129 -0.68 -21.64 11.56
CA LYS A 129 0.32 -21.90 10.52
C LYS A 129 -0.31 -21.96 9.15
N ILE A 130 0.49 -21.61 8.15
CA ILE A 130 0.14 -21.69 6.74
C ILE A 130 1.14 -22.56 6.01
N ASN A 131 0.66 -23.44 5.13
CA ASN A 131 1.51 -24.21 4.23
C ASN A 131 1.72 -23.41 2.93
N ILE A 132 2.98 -23.10 2.62
CA ILE A 132 3.36 -22.41 1.41
C ILE A 132 4.15 -23.38 0.53
N PRO A 133 3.78 -23.56 -0.74
CA PRO A 133 4.50 -24.42 -1.66
C PRO A 133 6.01 -24.16 -1.64
N THR A 134 6.82 -25.21 -1.64
CA THR A 134 8.30 -25.21 -1.55
C THR A 134 8.88 -24.77 -0.20
N MET A 135 8.07 -24.16 0.70
CA MET A 135 8.51 -23.67 2.02
C MET A 135 7.98 -24.54 3.16
N GLY A 136 6.91 -25.31 2.93
CA GLY A 136 6.23 -26.08 3.98
C GLY A 136 5.45 -25.16 4.95
N TRP A 137 5.26 -25.67 6.18
CA TRP A 137 4.49 -24.98 7.21
C TRP A 137 5.27 -23.83 7.85
N ILE A 138 4.66 -22.63 7.85
CA ILE A 138 5.22 -21.44 8.48
C ILE A 138 4.24 -20.92 9.53
N ARG A 139 4.75 -20.53 10.70
CA ARG A 139 3.95 -20.00 11.81
C ARG A 139 3.42 -18.60 11.51
N LEU A 140 2.12 -18.38 11.76
CA LEU A 140 1.48 -17.06 11.71
C LEU A 140 1.63 -16.33 13.04
N LYS A 141 1.85 -15.01 12.99
CA LYS A 141 1.86 -14.17 14.19
C LYS A 141 0.45 -13.90 14.72
N GLU A 142 -0.47 -13.60 13.81
CA GLU A 142 -1.87 -13.35 14.11
C GLU A 142 -2.65 -14.65 13.93
N LYS A 143 -3.10 -15.20 15.05
CA LYS A 143 -3.81 -16.50 15.08
C LYS A 143 -5.25 -16.31 14.61
N GLY A 144 -5.69 -17.13 13.65
CA GLY A 144 -7.08 -17.13 13.16
C GLY A 144 -7.46 -15.91 12.30
N TYR A 145 -6.51 -15.02 11.95
CA TYR A 145 -6.79 -13.88 11.08
C TYR A 145 -7.06 -14.28 9.63
N ILE A 146 -6.34 -15.28 9.13
CA ILE A 146 -6.61 -15.88 7.81
C ILE A 146 -7.66 -16.96 7.99
N PRO A 147 -8.76 -16.97 7.21
CA PRO A 147 -9.75 -18.05 7.22
C PRO A 147 -9.10 -19.42 7.02
N THR A 148 -9.51 -20.42 7.79
CA THR A 148 -8.86 -21.72 7.78
C THR A 148 -9.43 -22.63 6.70
N SER A 149 -8.60 -23.53 6.17
CA SER A 149 -9.01 -24.51 5.17
C SER A 149 -10.08 -25.50 5.71
N LYS A 150 -10.14 -25.72 7.05
CA LYS A 150 -11.20 -26.53 7.68
C LYS A 150 -12.59 -25.88 7.52
N GLY A 151 -12.67 -24.54 7.41
CA GLY A 151 -13.91 -23.81 7.12
C GLY A 151 -14.27 -23.76 5.64
N GLY A 152 -13.66 -24.59 4.79
CA GLY A 152 -13.95 -24.63 3.35
C GLY A 152 -13.29 -23.51 2.51
N TYR A 153 -12.50 -22.62 3.13
CA TYR A 153 -11.86 -21.52 2.42
C TYR A 153 -10.65 -21.95 1.61
N ILE A 154 -10.61 -21.55 0.35
CA ILE A 154 -9.58 -21.94 -0.60
C ILE A 154 -8.64 -20.77 -0.89
N ILE A 155 -7.35 -20.98 -0.63
CA ILE A 155 -6.30 -20.04 -1.03
C ILE A 155 -6.01 -20.24 -2.52
N LYS A 156 -6.33 -19.28 -3.37
CA LYS A 156 -6.03 -19.31 -4.81
C LYS A 156 -4.56 -19.01 -5.09
N SER A 157 -4.02 -17.99 -4.45
CA SER A 157 -2.63 -17.58 -4.61
C SER A 157 -2.17 -16.73 -3.42
N GLY A 158 -0.89 -16.43 -3.38
CA GLY A 158 -0.36 -15.51 -2.41
C GLY A 158 1.05 -15.02 -2.73
N THR A 159 1.53 -14.13 -1.87
CA THR A 159 2.89 -13.59 -1.95
C THR A 159 3.54 -13.57 -0.58
N VAL A 160 4.84 -13.87 -0.53
CA VAL A 160 5.68 -13.63 0.65
C VAL A 160 6.57 -12.43 0.38
N SER A 161 6.62 -11.51 1.35
CA SER A 161 7.43 -10.30 1.27
C SER A 161 8.26 -10.11 2.54
N CYS A 162 9.41 -9.43 2.39
CA CYS A 162 10.25 -9.02 3.51
C CYS A 162 10.25 -7.50 3.60
N LYS A 163 9.88 -6.94 4.76
CA LYS A 163 9.92 -5.48 5.01
C LYS A 163 10.54 -5.21 6.39
N ALA A 164 11.59 -4.43 6.42
CA ALA A 164 12.31 -4.06 7.65
C ALA A 164 12.77 -5.28 8.50
N GLY A 165 13.17 -6.39 7.84
CA GLY A 165 13.59 -7.63 8.48
C GLY A 165 12.45 -8.47 9.07
N ARG A 166 11.19 -8.16 8.71
CA ARG A 166 10.01 -8.96 9.04
C ARG A 166 9.43 -9.56 7.78
N TYR A 167 8.85 -10.75 7.90
CA TYR A 167 8.26 -11.49 6.80
C TYR A 167 6.75 -11.45 6.89
N TYR A 168 6.10 -11.24 5.76
CA TYR A 168 4.64 -11.15 5.65
C TYR A 168 4.16 -12.09 4.56
N VAL A 169 3.06 -12.78 4.81
CA VAL A 169 2.31 -13.48 3.77
C VAL A 169 1.05 -12.68 3.46
N SER A 170 0.75 -12.55 2.17
CA SER A 170 -0.53 -12.05 1.70
C SER A 170 -1.17 -13.12 0.83
N VAL A 171 -2.36 -13.57 1.19
CA VAL A 171 -3.11 -14.62 0.48
C VAL A 171 -4.37 -14.06 -0.14
N LEU A 172 -4.72 -14.56 -1.30
CA LEU A 172 -5.97 -14.30 -1.99
C LEU A 172 -6.89 -15.50 -1.78
N ILE A 173 -8.03 -15.26 -1.14
CA ILE A 173 -9.00 -16.29 -0.78
C ILE A 173 -10.31 -15.99 -1.48
N GLU A 174 -10.95 -17.04 -1.98
CA GLU A 174 -12.32 -16.98 -2.44
C GLU A 174 -13.25 -17.09 -1.24
N MET A 175 -14.03 -16.05 -1.05
CA MET A 175 -15.03 -15.94 0.02
C MET A 175 -16.42 -16.11 -0.59
N PRO A 176 -17.39 -16.67 0.13
CA PRO A 176 -18.78 -16.60 -0.29
C PRO A 176 -19.20 -15.13 -0.44
N GLU A 177 -20.23 -14.89 -1.20
CA GLU A 177 -20.82 -13.57 -1.28
C GLU A 177 -21.36 -13.19 0.10
N ASN A 178 -21.10 -11.96 0.51
CA ASN A 178 -21.64 -11.47 1.77
C ASN A 178 -23.17 -11.37 1.66
N GLU A 179 -23.86 -11.68 2.74
CA GLU A 179 -25.26 -11.30 2.88
C GLU A 179 -25.41 -9.79 2.68
N LYS A 180 -26.47 -9.39 1.95
CA LYS A 180 -26.74 -7.97 1.73
C LYS A 180 -27.02 -7.31 3.09
N HIS A 181 -26.20 -6.34 3.46
CA HIS A 181 -26.44 -5.56 4.66
C HIS A 181 -27.67 -4.66 4.47
N ILE A 182 -28.53 -4.61 5.46
CA ILE A 182 -29.61 -3.60 5.50
C ILE A 182 -28.93 -2.26 5.82
N LEU A 183 -29.04 -1.32 4.88
CA LEU A 183 -28.50 0.03 5.01
C LEU A 183 -29.60 0.94 5.59
N ASN A 184 -29.18 1.98 6.34
CA ASN A 184 -30.12 3.04 6.74
C ASN A 184 -30.37 3.98 5.55
N ASN A 185 -31.40 4.81 5.63
CA ASN A 185 -31.76 5.73 4.54
C ASN A 185 -30.96 7.03 4.53
N LEU A 186 -30.01 7.20 5.45
CA LEU A 186 -29.20 8.40 5.60
C LEU A 186 -27.89 8.29 4.89
N GLY A 187 -27.47 9.38 4.23
CA GLY A 187 -26.14 9.55 3.68
C GLY A 187 -25.16 10.10 4.72
N MET A 188 -23.87 9.99 4.43
CA MET A 188 -22.80 10.56 5.23
C MET A 188 -21.82 11.34 4.34
N GLY A 189 -21.63 12.63 4.61
CA GLY A 189 -20.57 13.43 4.04
C GLY A 189 -19.34 13.41 4.94
N ILE A 190 -18.16 13.40 4.36
CA ILE A 190 -16.88 13.38 5.09
C ILE A 190 -15.94 14.40 4.46
N ASP A 191 -15.59 15.43 5.24
CA ASP A 191 -14.53 16.37 4.89
C ASP A 191 -13.18 15.85 5.40
N LEU A 192 -12.16 15.79 4.50
CA LEU A 192 -10.83 15.28 4.80
C LEU A 192 -9.82 16.42 4.97
N GLY A 193 -9.20 16.50 6.15
CA GLY A 193 -8.33 17.60 6.49
C GLY A 193 -6.95 17.20 7.04
N VAL A 194 -6.08 18.21 7.18
CA VAL A 194 -4.75 18.06 7.81
C VAL A 194 -4.79 18.42 9.30
N LYS A 195 -5.71 19.29 9.73
CA LYS A 195 -5.90 19.65 11.15
C LYS A 195 -6.52 18.49 11.90
N ASP A 196 -7.70 18.12 11.56
CA ASP A 196 -8.37 16.87 11.87
C ASP A 196 -8.28 15.97 10.64
N PHE A 197 -8.31 14.66 10.82
CA PHE A 197 -8.18 13.72 9.71
C PHE A 197 -9.45 13.67 8.86
N ALA A 198 -10.60 13.62 9.53
CA ALA A 198 -11.89 13.62 8.88
C ALA A 198 -12.95 14.18 9.82
N VAL A 199 -13.87 14.99 9.28
CA VAL A 199 -15.07 15.50 9.94
C VAL A 199 -16.28 14.95 9.20
N CYS A 200 -17.16 14.29 9.92
CA CYS A 200 -18.34 13.62 9.37
C CYS A 200 -19.62 14.41 9.62
N SER A 201 -20.59 14.35 8.70
CA SER A 201 -21.88 15.03 8.81
C SER A 201 -22.75 14.55 9.97
N ASN A 202 -22.41 13.44 10.62
CA ASN A 202 -23.04 12.98 11.87
C ASN A 202 -22.40 13.57 13.13
N GLY A 203 -21.50 14.57 12.99
CA GLY A 203 -20.80 15.22 14.09
C GLY A 203 -19.53 14.47 14.58
N LYS A 204 -19.26 13.27 14.07
CA LYS A 204 -18.05 12.54 14.47
C LYS A 204 -16.81 13.14 13.85
N VAL A 205 -15.77 13.37 14.69
CA VAL A 205 -14.48 13.92 14.26
C VAL A 205 -13.37 12.92 14.52
N TYR A 206 -12.65 12.56 13.46
CA TYR A 206 -11.43 11.75 13.53
C TYR A 206 -10.20 12.66 13.64
N LYS A 207 -9.58 12.68 14.81
CA LYS A 207 -8.42 13.53 15.07
C LYS A 207 -7.19 13.09 14.24
N ASN A 208 -6.32 14.04 13.92
CA ASN A 208 -5.06 13.72 13.24
C ASN A 208 -4.11 12.98 14.19
N ILE A 209 -3.97 11.67 14.01
CA ILE A 209 -3.12 10.80 14.86
C ILE A 209 -1.64 11.23 14.82
N ASN A 210 -1.17 11.89 13.74
CA ASN A 210 0.20 12.34 13.62
C ASN A 210 0.57 13.43 14.65
N LYS A 211 -0.43 14.10 15.23
CA LYS A 211 -0.26 15.07 16.30
C LYS A 211 -0.14 14.42 17.69
N SER A 212 -0.36 13.11 17.82
CA SER A 212 -0.28 12.41 19.10
C SER A 212 1.14 12.41 19.66
N SER A 213 1.27 12.45 21.00
CA SER A 213 2.55 12.41 21.71
C SER A 213 3.37 11.16 21.35
N HIS A 214 2.70 10.02 21.16
CA HIS A 214 3.32 8.76 20.78
C HIS A 214 4.02 8.84 19.42
N ILE A 215 3.33 9.32 18.38
CA ILE A 215 3.92 9.46 17.03
C ILE A 215 5.04 10.51 17.05
N ARG A 216 4.84 11.65 17.73
CA ARG A 216 5.90 12.66 17.87
C ARG A 216 7.18 12.11 18.52
N LYS A 217 7.05 11.27 19.57
CA LYS A 217 8.19 10.59 20.19
C LYS A 217 8.90 9.64 19.21
N LEU A 218 8.15 8.86 18.42
CA LEU A 218 8.71 7.98 17.41
C LEU A 218 9.40 8.75 16.27
N GLU A 219 8.85 9.87 15.83
CA GLU A 219 9.47 10.72 14.81
C GLU A 219 10.76 11.39 15.29
N LYS A 220 10.78 11.86 16.57
CA LYS A 220 12.02 12.35 17.20
C LYS A 220 13.09 11.24 17.25
N LYS A 221 12.70 10.01 17.62
CA LYS A 221 13.60 8.85 17.60
C LYS A 221 14.10 8.55 16.18
N LEU A 222 13.21 8.54 15.18
CA LEU A 222 13.55 8.33 13.77
C LEU A 222 14.57 9.36 13.29
N LYS A 223 14.37 10.65 13.60
CA LYS A 223 15.31 11.74 13.25
C LYS A 223 16.70 11.51 13.85
N ARG A 224 16.78 11.05 15.13
CA ARG A 224 18.06 10.70 15.78
C ARG A 224 18.76 9.55 15.10
N GLU A 225 18.03 8.45 14.79
CA GLU A 225 18.62 7.28 14.13
C GLU A 225 19.06 7.59 12.68
N HIS A 226 18.37 8.48 11.98
CA HIS A 226 18.80 8.99 10.68
C HIS A 226 20.12 9.77 10.78
N ARG A 227 20.25 10.69 11.72
CA ARG A 227 21.51 11.43 11.94
C ARG A 227 22.68 10.49 12.24
N ARG A 228 22.44 9.43 13.04
CA ARG A 228 23.44 8.39 13.31
C ARG A 228 23.85 7.63 12.04
N LEU A 229 22.87 7.32 11.19
CA LEU A 229 23.11 6.65 9.91
C LEU A 229 23.94 7.55 8.97
N SER A 230 23.59 8.82 8.82
CA SER A 230 24.31 9.80 8.00
C SER A 230 25.78 9.92 8.43
N ARG A 231 26.03 10.10 9.75
CA ARG A 231 27.41 10.17 10.28
C ARG A 231 28.24 8.91 9.95
N LYS A 232 27.62 7.73 10.02
CA LYS A 232 28.31 6.48 9.65
C LYS A 232 28.67 6.44 8.16
N TYR A 233 27.81 6.92 7.27
CA TYR A 233 28.10 7.03 5.85
C TYR A 233 29.19 8.07 5.56
N GLU A 234 29.15 9.23 6.21
CA GLU A 234 30.18 10.27 6.09
C GLU A 234 31.56 9.76 6.56
N SER A 235 31.58 9.07 7.71
CA SER A 235 32.81 8.44 8.23
C SER A 235 33.36 7.40 7.25
N LEU A 236 32.51 6.65 6.56
CA LEU A 236 32.96 5.70 5.53
C LEU A 236 33.53 6.41 4.30
N LYS A 237 32.91 7.53 3.87
CA LYS A 237 33.40 8.33 2.73
C LYS A 237 34.73 9.03 3.00
N LYS A 238 34.94 9.54 4.23
CA LYS A 238 36.17 10.24 4.63
C LYS A 238 37.38 9.28 4.76
N SER A 239 37.14 7.99 4.89
CA SER A 239 38.21 6.98 4.94
C SER A 239 38.75 6.75 3.52
N LYS A 240 39.76 7.53 3.11
CA LYS A 240 40.37 7.52 1.76
C LYS A 240 40.92 6.16 1.33
N ASN A 241 41.22 5.25 2.24
CA ASN A 241 41.97 4.02 1.95
C ASN A 241 41.14 2.73 2.03
N ASN A 242 39.82 2.73 1.89
CA ASN A 242 39.03 1.49 1.99
C ASN A 242 39.32 0.58 3.22
N LEU A 243 40.13 1.05 4.17
CA LEU A 243 40.58 0.33 5.36
C LEU A 243 39.49 0.04 6.39
N LYS A 244 38.31 0.71 6.27
CA LYS A 244 37.16 0.36 7.10
C LYS A 244 36.46 -0.85 6.50
N GLY A 245 36.91 -2.03 6.93
CA GLY A 245 36.47 -3.32 6.43
C GLY A 245 34.99 -3.66 6.64
N GLU A 246 34.68 -4.92 6.48
CA GLU A 246 33.35 -5.54 6.58
C GLU A 246 32.59 -5.14 7.86
N ALA A 247 33.30 -4.98 9.00
CA ALA A 247 32.68 -4.57 10.29
C ALA A 247 31.99 -3.22 10.21
N ALA A 248 32.57 -2.21 9.52
CA ALA A 248 31.93 -0.90 9.34
C ALA A 248 30.69 -0.98 8.47
N ARG A 249 30.74 -1.77 7.39
CA ARG A 249 29.60 -2.04 6.49
C ARG A 249 28.49 -2.78 7.24
N GLN A 250 28.81 -3.75 8.08
CA GLN A 250 27.85 -4.46 8.94
C GLN A 250 27.16 -3.52 9.93
N ASN A 251 27.92 -2.60 10.56
CA ASN A 251 27.35 -1.60 11.46
C ASN A 251 26.42 -0.61 10.76
N ILE A 252 26.71 -0.24 9.51
CA ILE A 252 25.81 0.56 8.67
C ILE A 252 24.53 -0.23 8.36
N ARG A 253 24.64 -1.51 7.97
CA ARG A 253 23.48 -2.39 7.72
C ARG A 253 22.59 -2.51 8.96
N LYS A 254 23.16 -2.73 10.15
CA LYS A 254 22.41 -2.76 11.43
C LYS A 254 21.71 -1.44 11.71
N GLN A 255 22.38 -0.29 11.49
CA GLN A 255 21.79 1.03 11.68
C GLN A 255 20.66 1.32 10.69
N LYS A 256 20.86 0.98 9.40
CA LYS A 256 19.83 1.09 8.36
C LYS A 256 18.58 0.29 8.73
N LEU A 257 18.75 -0.93 9.25
CA LEU A 257 17.62 -1.75 9.70
C LEU A 257 16.86 -1.11 10.86
N LYS A 258 17.54 -0.46 11.82
CA LYS A 258 16.87 0.30 12.90
C LYS A 258 16.00 1.41 12.35
N VAL A 259 16.49 2.19 11.38
CA VAL A 259 15.74 3.24 10.70
C VAL A 259 14.53 2.66 9.96
N GLN A 260 14.72 1.59 9.20
CA GLN A 260 13.63 0.91 8.47
C GLN A 260 12.54 0.38 9.41
N LYS A 261 12.91 -0.19 10.57
CA LYS A 261 11.96 -0.65 11.59
C LYS A 261 11.11 0.49 12.17
N LEU A 262 11.70 1.68 12.36
CA LEU A 262 10.96 2.84 12.85
C LEU A 262 9.98 3.39 11.80
N TYR A 263 10.40 3.48 10.53
CA TYR A 263 9.49 3.83 9.43
C TYR A 263 8.33 2.84 9.34
N HIS A 264 8.64 1.56 9.38
CA HIS A 264 7.62 0.53 9.32
C HIS A 264 6.63 0.59 10.50
N ARG A 265 7.14 0.86 11.72
CA ARG A 265 6.28 1.03 12.89
C ARG A 265 5.33 2.23 12.75
N LEU A 266 5.83 3.38 12.28
CA LEU A 266 4.99 4.56 11.99
C LEU A 266 3.94 4.27 10.92
N ASP A 267 4.33 3.57 9.86
CA ASP A 267 3.43 3.14 8.78
C ASP A 267 2.30 2.23 9.30
N CYS A 268 2.65 1.24 10.14
CA CYS A 268 1.66 0.34 10.75
C CYS A 268 0.67 1.07 11.65
N ILE A 269 1.13 2.01 12.50
CA ILE A 269 0.25 2.78 13.38
C ILE A 269 -0.75 3.62 12.57
N ARG A 270 -0.27 4.30 11.51
CA ARG A 270 -1.14 5.08 10.62
C ARG A 270 -2.15 4.20 9.88
N THR A 271 -1.69 3.07 9.38
CA THR A 271 -2.58 2.11 8.68
C THR A 271 -3.62 1.49 9.61
N ASP A 272 -3.25 1.16 10.85
CA ASP A 272 -4.19 0.65 11.86
C ASP A 272 -5.27 1.70 12.18
N TYR A 273 -4.87 2.96 12.37
CA TYR A 273 -5.80 4.07 12.57
C TYR A 273 -6.80 4.19 11.41
N LEU A 274 -6.31 4.16 10.16
CA LEU A 274 -7.19 4.20 8.99
C LEU A 274 -8.14 3.00 8.93
N ASN A 275 -7.65 1.79 9.25
CA ASN A 275 -8.49 0.60 9.27
C ASN A 275 -9.63 0.72 10.29
N LYS A 276 -9.35 1.27 11.48
CA LYS A 276 -10.34 1.52 12.52
C LYS A 276 -11.35 2.57 12.07
N ALA A 277 -10.89 3.71 11.54
CA ALA A 277 -11.76 4.76 11.04
C ALA A 277 -12.71 4.25 9.94
N VAL A 278 -12.16 3.55 8.93
CA VAL A 278 -12.96 2.96 7.85
C VAL A 278 -13.97 1.94 8.39
N SER A 279 -13.53 1.07 9.32
CA SER A 279 -14.44 0.07 9.92
C SER A 279 -15.58 0.71 10.71
N GLU A 280 -15.31 1.78 11.45
CA GLU A 280 -16.33 2.51 12.19
C GLU A 280 -17.33 3.22 11.26
N LEU A 281 -16.82 3.86 10.18
CA LEU A 281 -17.68 4.54 9.19
C LEU A 281 -18.66 3.56 8.53
N VAL A 282 -18.17 2.42 8.03
CA VAL A 282 -19.06 1.47 7.34
C VAL A 282 -19.99 0.71 8.29
N LYS A 283 -19.64 0.59 9.58
CA LYS A 283 -20.51 -0.03 10.59
C LYS A 283 -21.77 0.78 10.88
N THR A 284 -21.78 2.08 10.62
CA THR A 284 -22.99 2.91 10.70
C THR A 284 -23.99 2.60 9.58
N LYS A 285 -23.57 1.81 8.56
CA LYS A 285 -24.38 1.33 7.44
C LYS A 285 -25.16 2.45 6.71
N PRO A 286 -24.52 3.58 6.35
CA PRO A 286 -25.20 4.63 5.60
C PRO A 286 -25.53 4.14 4.19
N LYS A 287 -26.56 4.70 3.57
CA LYS A 287 -26.94 4.39 2.19
C LYS A 287 -25.83 4.81 1.20
N TRP A 288 -25.21 5.98 1.47
CA TRP A 288 -24.06 6.46 0.72
C TRP A 288 -23.04 7.18 1.62
N ILE A 289 -21.79 7.22 1.17
CA ILE A 289 -20.73 8.05 1.75
C ILE A 289 -20.20 8.97 0.66
N THR A 290 -20.10 10.27 0.93
CA THR A 290 -19.60 11.27 -0.01
C THR A 290 -18.28 11.84 0.46
N LEU A 291 -17.27 11.90 -0.44
CA LEU A 291 -15.94 12.48 -0.23
C LEU A 291 -15.63 13.46 -1.34
N GLU A 292 -14.69 14.39 -1.08
CA GLU A 292 -14.04 15.17 -2.14
C GLU A 292 -13.02 14.31 -2.92
N ASP A 293 -12.91 14.51 -4.24
CA ASP A 293 -11.82 13.94 -5.06
C ASP A 293 -10.54 14.75 -4.89
N LEU A 294 -9.85 14.55 -3.77
CA LEU A 294 -8.63 15.27 -3.44
C LEU A 294 -7.50 14.99 -4.44
N ASN A 295 -6.93 16.04 -5.02
CA ASN A 295 -5.70 15.94 -5.82
C ASN A 295 -4.46 15.78 -4.92
N VAL A 296 -4.32 14.60 -4.32
CA VAL A 296 -3.20 14.29 -3.41
C VAL A 296 -1.83 14.52 -4.07
N ARG A 297 -1.69 14.22 -5.39
CA ARG A 297 -0.43 14.45 -6.12
C ARG A 297 -0.10 15.94 -6.24
N GLY A 298 -1.11 16.76 -6.50
CA GLY A 298 -0.95 18.24 -6.53
C GLY A 298 -0.59 18.78 -5.15
N MET A 299 -1.29 18.35 -4.10
CA MET A 299 -1.00 18.74 -2.72
C MET A 299 0.42 18.38 -2.26
N MET A 300 0.95 17.24 -2.74
CA MET A 300 2.31 16.80 -2.45
C MET A 300 3.42 17.65 -3.09
N LYS A 301 3.11 18.48 -4.11
CA LYS A 301 4.06 19.42 -4.71
C LYS A 301 4.35 20.62 -3.79
N ASN A 302 3.43 20.97 -2.91
CA ASN A 302 3.63 22.03 -1.93
C ASN A 302 4.60 21.58 -0.83
N ARG A 303 5.79 22.19 -0.76
CA ARG A 303 6.86 21.83 0.19
C ARG A 303 6.44 21.94 1.65
N HIS A 304 5.56 22.87 2.00
CA HIS A 304 5.08 23.09 3.37
C HIS A 304 4.07 22.04 3.83
N LEU A 305 3.25 21.52 2.90
CA LEU A 305 2.16 20.58 3.18
C LEU A 305 2.51 19.12 2.86
N SER A 306 3.47 18.88 1.97
CA SER A 306 3.79 17.55 1.43
C SER A 306 3.98 16.48 2.51
N LYS A 307 4.73 16.81 3.57
CA LYS A 307 4.95 15.88 4.68
C LYS A 307 3.64 15.57 5.43
N ALA A 308 2.83 16.57 5.72
CA ALA A 308 1.56 16.40 6.42
C ALA A 308 0.58 15.58 5.60
N VAL A 309 0.43 15.91 4.30
CA VAL A 309 -0.43 15.18 3.36
C VAL A 309 0.02 13.71 3.21
N ALA A 310 1.34 13.46 3.04
CA ALA A 310 1.87 12.10 2.97
C ALA A 310 1.58 11.27 4.23
N GLN A 311 1.61 11.92 5.40
CA GLN A 311 1.36 11.27 6.68
C GLN A 311 -0.11 10.93 6.93
N GLN A 312 -1.05 11.66 6.32
CA GLN A 312 -2.49 11.38 6.40
C GLN A 312 -2.91 10.16 5.57
N LYS A 313 -2.14 9.83 4.50
CA LYS A 313 -2.43 8.67 3.64
C LYS A 313 -3.84 8.71 3.02
N PHE A 314 -4.31 9.87 2.58
CA PHE A 314 -5.66 10.06 2.01
C PHE A 314 -5.98 9.07 0.88
N PHE A 315 -5.02 8.79 -0.01
CA PHE A 315 -5.22 7.80 -1.07
C PHE A 315 -5.44 6.38 -0.51
N GLU A 316 -4.69 5.99 0.54
CA GLU A 316 -4.88 4.68 1.19
C GLU A 316 -6.24 4.61 1.89
N PHE A 317 -6.67 5.71 2.54
CA PHE A 317 -7.99 5.81 3.16
C PHE A 317 -9.09 5.61 2.12
N ARG A 318 -9.08 6.38 1.01
CA ARG A 318 -10.06 6.24 -0.08
C ARG A 318 -10.10 4.81 -0.62
N THR A 319 -8.93 4.22 -0.92
CA THR A 319 -8.86 2.84 -1.44
C THR A 319 -9.49 1.82 -0.49
N LYS A 320 -9.22 1.95 0.82
CA LYS A 320 -9.79 1.06 1.85
C LYS A 320 -11.29 1.28 2.01
N LEU A 321 -11.73 2.53 1.99
CA LEU A 321 -13.14 2.88 2.09
C LEU A 321 -13.91 2.35 0.88
N THR A 322 -13.42 2.54 -0.36
CA THR A 322 -14.01 1.98 -1.59
C THR A 322 -14.19 0.47 -1.47
N ALA A 323 -13.14 -0.25 -1.04
CA ALA A 323 -13.21 -1.70 -0.89
C ALA A 323 -14.25 -2.13 0.16
N LYS A 324 -14.35 -1.39 1.27
CA LYS A 324 -15.33 -1.68 2.34
C LYS A 324 -16.75 -1.28 1.96
N CYS A 325 -16.94 -0.16 1.32
CA CYS A 325 -18.24 0.25 0.79
C CYS A 325 -18.79 -0.80 -0.17
N LYS A 326 -17.95 -1.29 -1.10
CA LYS A 326 -18.34 -2.38 -2.00
C LYS A 326 -18.70 -3.68 -1.24
N GLU A 327 -17.98 -4.01 -0.17
CA GLU A 327 -18.27 -5.18 0.68
C GLU A 327 -19.63 -5.05 1.40
N TYR A 328 -20.01 -3.84 1.81
CA TYR A 328 -21.25 -3.56 2.56
C TYR A 328 -22.45 -3.16 1.69
N GLY A 329 -22.25 -2.95 0.38
CA GLY A 329 -23.28 -2.43 -0.53
C GLY A 329 -23.55 -0.93 -0.37
N ILE A 330 -22.61 -0.19 0.26
CA ILE A 330 -22.70 1.27 0.47
C ILE A 330 -22.24 1.97 -0.82
N GLU A 331 -22.99 2.95 -1.30
CA GLU A 331 -22.60 3.78 -2.43
C GLU A 331 -21.53 4.79 -2.01
N LEU A 332 -20.32 4.74 -2.63
CA LEU A 332 -19.28 5.72 -2.40
C LEU A 332 -19.32 6.78 -3.51
N ARG A 333 -19.54 8.02 -3.14
CA ARG A 333 -19.66 9.19 -4.01
C ARG A 333 -18.41 10.05 -3.92
N LEU A 334 -17.93 10.52 -5.06
CA LEU A 334 -16.80 11.47 -5.15
C LEU A 334 -17.30 12.76 -5.77
N VAL A 335 -17.18 13.84 -5.03
CA VAL A 335 -17.54 15.20 -5.49
C VAL A 335 -16.30 15.84 -6.12
N ASP A 336 -16.52 16.65 -7.15
CA ASP A 336 -15.43 17.36 -7.83
C ASP A 336 -14.62 18.23 -6.85
N ARG A 337 -13.33 18.29 -7.07
CA ARG A 337 -12.35 19.02 -6.23
C ARG A 337 -12.59 20.52 -6.15
N PHE A 338 -13.32 21.08 -7.10
CA PHE A 338 -13.66 22.51 -7.15
C PHE A 338 -15.02 22.82 -6.53
N TYR A 339 -15.75 21.80 -6.10
CA TYR A 339 -17.01 22.01 -5.40
C TYR A 339 -16.75 22.81 -4.11
N PRO A 340 -17.45 23.94 -3.91
CA PRO A 340 -17.15 24.87 -2.81
C PRO A 340 -17.74 24.39 -1.47
N SER A 341 -17.48 23.13 -1.10
CA SER A 341 -18.06 22.47 0.09
C SER A 341 -17.96 23.31 1.36
N SER A 342 -16.80 23.93 1.61
CA SER A 342 -16.54 24.75 2.79
C SER A 342 -17.07 26.19 2.68
N LYS A 343 -17.31 26.70 1.46
CA LYS A 343 -17.81 28.06 1.20
C LYS A 343 -19.32 28.16 1.06
N LEU A 344 -19.99 27.04 0.77
CA LEU A 344 -21.43 26.95 0.62
C LEU A 344 -22.11 26.92 2.01
N CYS A 345 -23.12 27.75 2.19
CA CYS A 345 -23.96 27.66 3.40
C CYS A 345 -24.88 26.46 3.34
N TYR A 346 -24.76 25.57 4.31
CA TYR A 346 -25.62 24.40 4.37
C TYR A 346 -27.12 24.73 4.52
N LYS A 347 -27.46 25.86 5.20
CA LYS A 347 -28.85 26.24 5.47
C LYS A 347 -29.56 26.92 4.30
N CYS A 348 -28.89 27.86 3.60
CA CYS A 348 -29.52 28.65 2.55
C CYS A 348 -28.89 28.53 1.16
N GLY A 349 -27.78 27.77 1.00
CA GLY A 349 -27.11 27.61 -0.27
C GLY A 349 -26.25 28.80 -0.74
N CYS A 350 -26.20 29.89 0.03
CA CYS A 350 -25.37 31.05 -0.34
C CYS A 350 -23.87 30.73 -0.30
N VAL A 351 -23.09 31.24 -1.26
CA VAL A 351 -21.65 30.99 -1.35
C VAL A 351 -20.89 32.17 -0.76
N LYS A 352 -20.16 31.92 0.32
CA LYS A 352 -19.26 32.90 0.95
C LYS A 352 -17.90 32.93 0.25
N SER A 353 -17.67 33.93 -0.63
CA SER A 353 -16.45 34.05 -1.44
C SER A 353 -15.20 34.40 -0.63
N ASP A 354 -15.35 35.22 0.41
CA ASP A 354 -14.29 35.81 1.26
C ASP A 354 -13.79 34.91 2.38
N LEU A 355 -14.32 33.67 2.50
CA LEU A 355 -13.89 32.70 3.53
C LEU A 355 -12.41 32.33 3.38
N LYS A 356 -11.60 32.65 4.38
CA LYS A 356 -10.17 32.37 4.42
C LYS A 356 -9.90 30.94 4.94
N LEU A 357 -8.76 30.38 4.57
CA LEU A 357 -8.33 29.07 5.07
C LEU A 357 -8.06 29.05 6.58
N SER A 358 -7.76 30.21 7.17
CA SER A 358 -7.56 30.39 8.61
C SER A 358 -8.88 30.27 9.39
N ASP A 359 -9.99 30.63 8.78
CA ASP A 359 -11.29 30.70 9.44
C ASP A 359 -11.76 29.30 9.81
N ARG A 360 -12.20 29.14 11.03
CA ARG A 360 -12.68 27.85 11.56
C ARG A 360 -14.16 27.83 11.81
N THR A 361 -14.74 28.99 12.03
CA THR A 361 -16.17 29.17 12.17
C THR A 361 -16.72 29.70 10.86
N TYR A 362 -17.69 29.03 10.31
CA TYR A 362 -18.47 29.50 9.18
C TYR A 362 -19.62 30.36 9.71
N VAL A 363 -19.76 31.57 9.22
CA VAL A 363 -20.86 32.46 9.51
C VAL A 363 -21.45 32.91 8.18
N CYS A 364 -22.70 32.62 7.92
CA CYS A 364 -23.41 33.02 6.70
C CYS A 364 -23.86 34.50 6.81
N SER A 365 -23.56 35.29 5.78
CA SER A 365 -23.99 36.69 5.67
C SER A 365 -25.47 36.84 5.45
N GLU A 366 -26.12 35.85 4.79
CA GLU A 366 -27.52 35.95 4.37
C GLU A 366 -28.50 35.43 5.45
N CYS A 367 -28.20 34.25 6.04
CA CYS A 367 -29.14 33.62 6.95
C CYS A 367 -28.61 33.51 8.39
N SER A 368 -27.47 34.13 8.69
CA SER A 368 -26.83 34.14 10.02
C SER A 368 -26.50 32.72 10.58
N TYR A 369 -26.51 31.69 9.72
CA TYR A 369 -26.13 30.31 10.14
C TYR A 369 -24.67 30.27 10.59
N ILE A 370 -24.44 29.74 11.78
CA ILE A 370 -23.11 29.58 12.37
C ILE A 370 -22.81 28.11 12.59
N ALA A 371 -21.64 27.64 12.12
CA ALA A 371 -21.18 26.27 12.31
C ALA A 371 -19.63 26.21 12.28
N ASP A 372 -19.06 25.09 12.73
CA ASP A 372 -17.67 24.75 12.39
C ASP A 372 -17.57 24.59 10.87
N ARG A 373 -16.52 25.17 10.26
CA ARG A 373 -16.37 25.20 8.80
C ARG A 373 -16.26 23.78 8.20
N ASP A 374 -15.48 22.90 8.84
CA ASP A 374 -15.24 21.55 8.33
C ASP A 374 -16.51 20.67 8.54
N PHE A 375 -17.31 20.97 9.59
CA PHE A 375 -18.62 20.36 9.78
C PHE A 375 -19.64 20.83 8.74
N ASN A 376 -19.72 22.16 8.46
CA ASN A 376 -20.54 22.71 7.38
C ASN A 376 -20.19 22.06 6.02
N ALA A 377 -18.90 21.92 5.72
CA ALA A 377 -18.42 21.23 4.52
C ALA A 377 -18.91 19.78 4.44
N SER A 378 -18.86 19.05 5.56
CA SER A 378 -19.33 17.66 5.61
C SER A 378 -20.84 17.51 5.36
N LEU A 379 -21.65 18.47 5.79
CA LEU A 379 -23.08 18.50 5.50
C LEU A 379 -23.34 18.76 4.01
N ASN A 380 -22.66 19.75 3.42
CA ASN A 380 -22.73 20.04 1.99
C ASN A 380 -22.30 18.86 1.11
N LEU A 381 -21.26 18.12 1.53
CA LEU A 381 -20.83 16.91 0.84
C LEU A 381 -21.90 15.79 0.93
N ARG A 382 -22.56 15.63 2.08
CA ARG A 382 -23.61 14.62 2.25
C ARG A 382 -24.74 14.83 1.24
N ASP A 383 -25.17 16.07 1.07
CA ASP A 383 -26.35 16.43 0.29
C ASP A 383 -26.02 16.90 -1.13
N CYS A 384 -24.75 16.80 -1.56
CA CYS A 384 -24.31 17.13 -2.91
C CYS A 384 -24.99 16.21 -3.94
N LEU A 385 -25.61 16.82 -4.96
CA LEU A 385 -26.30 16.11 -6.04
C LEU A 385 -25.39 15.78 -7.22
N THR A 386 -24.25 16.48 -7.36
CA THR A 386 -23.31 16.29 -8.47
C THR A 386 -22.10 15.51 -8.00
N TYR A 387 -22.00 14.24 -8.36
CA TYR A 387 -20.93 13.34 -7.94
C TYR A 387 -20.64 12.24 -8.96
N GLN A 388 -19.51 11.58 -8.81
CA GLN A 388 -19.13 10.36 -9.52
C GLN A 388 -19.16 9.18 -8.55
N ILE A 389 -19.55 8.01 -9.00
CA ILE A 389 -19.46 6.78 -8.21
C ILE A 389 -18.02 6.26 -8.26
N ALA A 390 -17.42 5.92 -7.10
CA ALA A 390 -16.03 5.53 -6.94
C ALA A 390 -15.76 4.04 -7.26
#